data_0715bae4af59eb953c62179e85245e5e
#
_entry.id   0715bae4af59eb953c62179e85245e5e
#
_cell.length_a   1.000
_cell.length_b   1.000
_cell.length_c   1.000
_cell.angle_alpha   90.00
_cell.angle_beta   90.00
_cell.angle_gamma   90.00
#
_symmetry.space_group_name_H-M   'P 1'
#
loop_
_entity.id
_entity.type
_entity.pdbx_description
1 polymer ?
#
loop_
_entity_poly.entity_id
_entity_poly.type
_entity_poly.pdbx_seq_one_letter_code
_entity_poly.pdbx_strand_id
1 'polypeptide(L)'
;LKASANTWNYTSGMRSYSPVYYGLEQYDVFTGEYSLYNLTPNTVPYLGDVTGGRDGNTQIYFEARLNWDKTWGKHTVSLMTVGIRDEKILTNGQGGTIYYTLPERNLGNSGRFSYDFDKRYFAEFAYGYNGSEKFIGDKQFGFFPSFGGGWITSNEAFWGDGLKNIISLLKFKVTYGKVGNDAIAGREGRFFYLSRIVDGGGEYQWGKIFSGTYSGFTFDRYANPDISWEVSTKYNLGVELGIFKDEALKLQVDFFKDLRENIYMERENFPQTAGFQRSIHGNVGKVTSKGFEASLDYKHSFNRDLWLTARANFTYSTNKFLEKDEKNFRDEYLKSVGQPVNQTWGYLAERLFVDQLEIDNSPRQEFGQYMRGDIKYLDVNGDGVVNTNDRVPMGYPTVPEIQYGFGLSGGYKNFDLSFFFQGNARVSFYIAPEAIAPFINRRNAPEIVARDSWSETHPDVHAFWPRLATYQVSNNVQQSSWWLREGSFVRLKTLELGYTIPKVDRLKMSNARIYFSGENLFSISAFKLWDPEMGGNGLAYPINRRFNIGLQLNF
;
A
#
# COMPACT_ATOMS: atom_id res chain seq x y z
N LEU A 1 -17.76 1.47 -31.99
CA LEU A 1 -18.04 0.14 -31.46
C LEU A 1 -16.74 -0.63 -31.29
N LYS A 2 -16.61 -1.32 -30.15
CA LYS A 2 -15.48 -2.22 -29.87
C LYS A 2 -16.04 -3.52 -29.31
N ALA A 3 -15.56 -4.65 -29.80
CA ALA A 3 -15.81 -5.95 -29.21
C ALA A 3 -14.49 -6.70 -29.13
N SER A 4 -14.24 -7.38 -28.02
CA SER A 4 -13.09 -8.24 -27.88
C SER A 4 -13.45 -9.49 -27.08
N ALA A 5 -12.86 -10.61 -27.48
CA ALA A 5 -12.88 -11.85 -26.73
C ALA A 5 -11.42 -12.26 -26.50
N ASN A 6 -11.02 -12.28 -25.26
CA ASN A 6 -9.66 -12.61 -24.87
C ASN A 6 -9.69 -13.89 -24.03
N THR A 7 -8.81 -14.82 -24.33
CA THR A 7 -8.61 -16.01 -23.52
C THR A 7 -7.14 -16.11 -23.13
N TRP A 8 -6.90 -16.22 -21.84
CA TRP A 8 -5.57 -16.43 -21.28
C TRP A 8 -5.51 -17.81 -20.64
N ASN A 9 -4.50 -18.57 -21.02
CA ASN A 9 -4.16 -19.82 -20.34
C ASN A 9 -2.79 -19.63 -19.70
N TYR A 10 -2.72 -19.78 -18.41
CA TYR A 10 -1.49 -19.71 -17.65
C TYR A 10 -1.17 -21.09 -17.07
N THR A 11 0.01 -21.56 -17.32
CA THR A 11 0.53 -22.78 -16.69
C THR A 11 1.75 -22.44 -15.86
N SER A 12 1.68 -22.68 -14.59
CA SER A 12 2.81 -22.54 -13.68
C SER A 12 3.35 -23.92 -13.33
N GLY A 13 4.67 -24.06 -13.36
CA GLY A 13 5.33 -25.25 -12.87
C GLY A 13 6.49 -24.85 -11.96
N MET A 14 6.57 -25.45 -10.78
CA MET A 14 7.65 -25.25 -9.84
C MET A 14 8.27 -26.59 -9.51
N ARG A 15 9.60 -26.64 -9.59
CA ARG A 15 10.37 -27.74 -9.01
C ARG A 15 11.11 -27.21 -7.80
N SER A 16 10.98 -27.89 -6.68
CA SER A 16 11.70 -27.55 -5.47
C SER A 16 12.79 -28.57 -5.19
N TYR A 17 13.92 -28.07 -4.71
CA TYR A 17 14.99 -28.88 -4.16
C TYR A 17 15.03 -28.64 -2.65
N SER A 18 14.88 -29.70 -1.89
CA SER A 18 15.07 -29.65 -0.45
C SER A 18 16.39 -30.35 -0.11
N PRO A 19 17.40 -29.64 0.40
CA PRO A 19 18.67 -30.27 0.73
C PRO A 19 18.49 -31.29 1.84
N VAL A 20 19.23 -32.39 1.73
CA VAL A 20 19.30 -33.40 2.78
C VAL A 20 20.26 -32.91 3.86
N TYR A 21 19.78 -32.84 5.10
CA TYR A 21 20.61 -32.46 6.24
C TYR A 21 20.92 -33.67 7.10
N TYR A 22 22.17 -33.75 7.56
CA TYR A 22 22.62 -34.75 8.50
C TYR A 22 23.01 -34.11 9.82
N GLY A 23 22.57 -34.70 10.93
CA GLY A 23 23.04 -34.40 12.28
C GLY A 23 23.96 -35.46 12.80
N LEU A 24 24.75 -35.15 13.83
CA LEU A 24 25.53 -36.12 14.60
C LEU A 24 24.59 -36.72 15.66
N GLU A 25 24.40 -38.04 15.63
CA GLU A 25 23.48 -38.71 16.55
C GLU A 25 24.22 -39.32 17.75
N GLN A 26 25.28 -40.04 17.51
CA GLN A 26 25.98 -40.76 18.55
C GLN A 26 27.49 -40.71 18.32
N TYR A 27 28.22 -40.50 19.41
CA TYR A 27 29.68 -40.65 19.44
C TYR A 27 30.03 -42.04 19.93
N ASP A 28 30.73 -42.83 19.14
CA ASP A 28 31.26 -44.10 19.55
C ASP A 28 32.60 -43.86 20.26
N VAL A 29 32.64 -44.10 21.57
CA VAL A 29 33.79 -43.87 22.43
C VAL A 29 34.94 -44.84 22.09
N PHE A 30 34.64 -46.00 21.48
CA PHE A 30 35.65 -47.01 21.14
C PHE A 30 36.31 -46.78 19.79
N THR A 31 35.54 -46.29 18.81
CA THR A 31 36.05 -45.99 17.47
C THR A 31 36.43 -44.53 17.29
N GLY A 32 35.95 -43.65 18.14
CA GLY A 32 36.13 -42.20 18.01
C GLY A 32 35.31 -41.57 16.87
N GLU A 33 34.34 -42.29 16.34
CA GLU A 33 33.53 -41.83 15.20
C GLU A 33 32.14 -41.40 15.62
N TYR A 34 31.52 -40.47 14.84
CA TYR A 34 30.13 -40.07 14.98
C TYR A 34 29.26 -40.79 13.96
N SER A 35 28.11 -41.28 14.38
CA SER A 35 27.08 -41.72 13.45
C SER A 35 26.31 -40.52 12.89
N LEU A 36 26.02 -40.55 11.60
CA LEU A 36 25.22 -39.52 10.94
C LEU A 36 23.76 -39.93 10.93
N TYR A 37 22.94 -39.02 11.41
CA TYR A 37 21.49 -39.15 11.38
C TYR A 37 20.90 -38.21 10.32
N ASN A 38 20.06 -38.75 9.43
CA ASN A 38 19.37 -37.94 8.42
C ASN A 38 18.22 -37.16 9.08
N LEU A 39 18.38 -35.84 9.20
CA LEU A 39 17.36 -34.93 9.77
C LEU A 39 16.17 -34.74 8.84
N THR A 40 16.26 -35.13 7.58
CA THR A 40 15.23 -34.95 6.55
C THR A 40 14.99 -36.26 5.77
N PRO A 41 14.53 -37.34 6.46
CA PRO A 41 14.47 -38.67 5.86
C PRO A 41 13.54 -38.80 4.66
N ASN A 42 12.59 -37.87 4.52
CA ASN A 42 11.61 -37.84 3.42
C ASN A 42 12.03 -36.93 2.26
N THR A 43 13.23 -36.35 2.29
CA THR A 43 13.72 -35.50 1.19
C THR A 43 14.59 -36.28 0.25
N VAL A 44 14.52 -35.95 -1.03
CA VAL A 44 15.36 -36.56 -2.09
C VAL A 44 16.39 -35.54 -2.55
N PRO A 45 17.65 -35.96 -2.83
CA PRO A 45 18.74 -35.07 -3.20
C PRO A 45 18.71 -34.68 -4.68
N TYR A 46 17.54 -34.50 -5.23
CA TYR A 46 17.31 -34.05 -6.62
C TYR A 46 16.09 -33.14 -6.71
N LEU A 47 15.95 -32.44 -7.82
CA LEU A 47 14.76 -31.64 -8.08
C LEU A 47 13.52 -32.53 -8.15
N GLY A 48 12.56 -32.27 -7.31
CA GLY A 48 11.28 -32.96 -7.29
C GLY A 48 10.50 -32.83 -8.61
N ASP A 49 9.39 -33.54 -8.71
CA ASP A 49 8.50 -33.43 -9.85
C ASP A 49 7.91 -32.01 -9.97
N VAL A 50 7.52 -31.66 -11.18
CA VAL A 50 6.87 -30.34 -11.43
C VAL A 50 5.52 -30.33 -10.71
N THR A 51 5.44 -29.51 -9.68
CA THR A 51 4.16 -29.14 -9.07
C THR A 51 3.71 -27.82 -9.66
N GLY A 52 2.45 -27.71 -10.00
CA GLY A 52 1.94 -26.46 -10.56
C GLY A 52 0.46 -26.50 -10.85
N GLY A 53 -0.05 -25.36 -11.25
CA GLY A 53 -1.44 -25.14 -11.61
C GLY A 53 -1.60 -24.73 -13.06
N ARG A 54 -2.75 -25.02 -13.61
CA ARG A 54 -3.18 -24.51 -14.89
C ARG A 54 -4.43 -23.66 -14.67
N ASP A 55 -4.30 -22.36 -14.93
CA ASP A 55 -5.39 -21.39 -14.82
C ASP A 55 -5.82 -20.94 -16.20
N GLY A 56 -7.11 -20.72 -16.38
CA GLY A 56 -7.66 -20.15 -17.59
C GLY A 56 -8.62 -19.00 -17.25
N ASN A 57 -8.62 -18.00 -18.10
CA ASN A 57 -9.47 -16.84 -17.99
C ASN A 57 -9.99 -16.46 -19.37
N THR A 58 -11.29 -16.30 -19.50
CA THR A 58 -11.92 -15.80 -20.73
C THR A 58 -12.68 -14.53 -20.39
N GLN A 59 -12.43 -13.47 -21.16
CA GLN A 59 -13.12 -12.19 -21.03
C GLN A 59 -13.81 -11.84 -22.34
N ILE A 60 -15.09 -11.52 -22.27
CA ILE A 60 -15.89 -11.02 -23.37
C ILE A 60 -16.26 -9.57 -23.06
N TYR A 61 -15.84 -8.66 -23.92
CA TYR A 61 -16.02 -7.22 -23.72
C TYR A 61 -16.70 -6.59 -24.92
N PHE A 62 -17.74 -5.79 -24.65
CA PHE A 62 -18.42 -4.96 -25.62
C PHE A 62 -18.45 -3.52 -25.14
N GLU A 63 -18.14 -2.60 -26.06
CA GLU A 63 -18.21 -1.16 -25.83
C GLU A 63 -18.90 -0.48 -27.00
N ALA A 64 -19.83 0.39 -26.70
CA ALA A 64 -20.42 1.32 -27.65
C ALA A 64 -20.16 2.74 -27.17
N ARG A 65 -19.51 3.55 -28.00
CA ARG A 65 -19.17 4.93 -27.70
C ARG A 65 -19.75 5.87 -28.74
N LEU A 66 -20.38 6.94 -28.28
CA LEU A 66 -20.85 8.04 -29.09
C LEU A 66 -20.14 9.32 -28.61
N ASN A 67 -19.53 10.05 -29.54
CA ASN A 67 -18.96 11.35 -29.32
C ASN A 67 -19.63 12.35 -30.25
N TRP A 68 -19.87 13.54 -29.73
CA TRP A 68 -20.36 14.66 -30.50
C TRP A 68 -19.68 15.93 -30.00
N ASP A 69 -19.03 16.65 -30.91
CA ASP A 69 -18.33 17.89 -30.62
C ASP A 69 -18.81 18.95 -31.62
N LYS A 70 -19.10 20.13 -31.13
CA LYS A 70 -19.51 21.25 -31.96
C LYS A 70 -19.05 22.58 -31.39
N THR A 71 -18.50 23.39 -32.26
CA THR A 71 -18.13 24.80 -31.96
C THR A 71 -18.95 25.73 -32.83
N TRP A 72 -19.52 26.75 -32.20
CA TRP A 72 -20.20 27.86 -32.88
C TRP A 72 -19.87 29.19 -32.21
N GLY A 73 -19.21 30.06 -32.94
CA GLY A 73 -18.68 31.31 -32.39
C GLY A 73 -17.72 31.06 -31.24
N LYS A 74 -18.09 31.55 -30.07
CA LYS A 74 -17.29 31.39 -28.83
C LYS A 74 -17.70 30.21 -27.96
N HIS A 75 -18.66 29.42 -28.40
CA HIS A 75 -19.19 28.29 -27.65
C HIS A 75 -18.67 26.97 -28.20
N THR A 76 -18.13 26.13 -27.35
CA THR A 76 -17.77 24.74 -27.67
C THR A 76 -18.51 23.80 -26.74
N VAL A 77 -19.18 22.81 -27.31
CA VAL A 77 -19.87 21.75 -26.57
C VAL A 77 -19.29 20.42 -27.00
N SER A 78 -18.97 19.59 -26.02
CA SER A 78 -18.57 18.20 -26.24
C SER A 78 -19.47 17.27 -25.45
N LEU A 79 -19.93 16.21 -26.07
CA LEU A 79 -20.79 15.20 -25.50
C LEU A 79 -20.21 13.82 -25.78
N MET A 80 -20.05 13.02 -24.74
CA MET A 80 -19.60 11.65 -24.86
C MET A 80 -20.51 10.75 -24.05
N THR A 81 -20.89 9.61 -24.60
CA THR A 81 -21.51 8.52 -23.83
C THR A 81 -20.90 7.19 -24.22
N VAL A 82 -20.75 6.32 -23.23
CA VAL A 82 -20.13 5.00 -23.40
C VAL A 82 -20.99 3.97 -22.66
N GLY A 83 -21.44 2.94 -23.38
CA GLY A 83 -22.04 1.76 -22.81
C GLY A 83 -21.06 0.60 -22.85
N ILE A 84 -20.91 -0.10 -21.72
CA ILE A 84 -19.96 -1.19 -21.54
C ILE A 84 -20.71 -2.42 -21.03
N ARG A 85 -20.37 -3.59 -21.58
CA ARG A 85 -20.67 -4.90 -21.01
C ARG A 85 -19.40 -5.71 -20.97
N ASP A 86 -19.03 -6.15 -19.77
CA ASP A 86 -17.87 -7.00 -19.52
C ASP A 86 -18.31 -8.29 -18.84
N GLU A 87 -17.83 -9.43 -19.34
CA GLU A 87 -18.08 -10.74 -18.74
C GLU A 87 -16.76 -11.49 -18.67
N LYS A 88 -16.39 -11.90 -17.46
CA LYS A 88 -15.15 -12.63 -17.19
C LYS A 88 -15.46 -13.98 -16.58
N ILE A 89 -14.92 -15.04 -17.17
CA ILE A 89 -15.07 -16.43 -16.72
C ILE A 89 -13.71 -16.97 -16.30
N LEU A 90 -13.60 -17.42 -15.07
CA LEU A 90 -12.41 -18.09 -14.53
C LEU A 90 -12.62 -19.61 -14.63
N THR A 91 -11.73 -20.31 -15.32
CA THR A 91 -11.83 -21.77 -15.55
C THR A 91 -11.38 -22.59 -14.35
N ASN A 92 -10.56 -22.03 -13.46
CA ASN A 92 -10.16 -22.66 -12.21
C ASN A 92 -10.77 -21.92 -11.02
N GLY A 93 -11.74 -22.55 -10.39
CA GLY A 93 -12.25 -22.12 -9.10
C GLY A 93 -11.20 -22.36 -8.00
N GLN A 94 -10.18 -21.50 -7.89
CA GLN A 94 -9.30 -21.52 -6.72
C GLN A 94 -10.14 -21.29 -5.46
N GLY A 95 -10.29 -22.30 -4.63
CA GLY A 95 -11.06 -22.23 -3.39
C GLY A 95 -12.24 -23.21 -3.28
N GLY A 96 -12.39 -24.15 -4.21
CA GLY A 96 -13.23 -25.34 -4.01
C GLY A 96 -14.74 -25.13 -4.09
N THR A 97 -15.26 -23.95 -4.46
CA THR A 97 -16.70 -23.74 -4.61
C THR A 97 -17.06 -23.35 -6.04
N ILE A 98 -18.18 -23.87 -6.52
CA ILE A 98 -18.73 -23.58 -7.86
C ILE A 98 -18.97 -22.07 -8.07
N TYR A 99 -19.19 -21.30 -7.02
CA TYR A 99 -19.43 -19.86 -7.11
C TYR A 99 -18.30 -19.08 -7.77
N TYR A 100 -17.04 -19.55 -7.64
CA TYR A 100 -15.90 -18.89 -8.25
C TYR A 100 -15.75 -19.16 -9.75
N THR A 101 -16.46 -20.16 -10.27
CA THR A 101 -16.48 -20.47 -11.72
C THR A 101 -17.59 -19.76 -12.46
N LEU A 102 -18.56 -19.17 -11.74
CA LEU A 102 -19.63 -18.41 -12.37
C LEU A 102 -19.07 -17.13 -13.01
N PRO A 103 -19.62 -16.71 -14.17
CA PRO A 103 -19.17 -15.49 -14.83
C PRO A 103 -19.27 -14.26 -13.92
N GLU A 104 -18.24 -13.42 -13.93
CA GLU A 104 -18.28 -12.09 -13.34
C GLU A 104 -18.78 -11.11 -14.40
N ARG A 105 -19.87 -10.42 -14.14
CA ARG A 105 -20.52 -9.52 -15.08
C ARG A 105 -20.55 -8.10 -14.57
N ASN A 106 -20.22 -7.18 -15.46
CA ASN A 106 -20.36 -5.75 -15.25
C ASN A 106 -21.12 -5.14 -16.42
N LEU A 107 -22.08 -4.29 -16.10
CA LEU A 107 -22.83 -3.50 -17.07
C LEU A 107 -22.77 -2.04 -16.64
N GLY A 108 -22.31 -1.18 -17.53
CA GLY A 108 -22.15 0.23 -17.20
C GLY A 108 -22.53 1.15 -18.36
N ASN A 109 -23.03 2.32 -17.99
CA ASN A 109 -23.16 3.46 -18.89
C ASN A 109 -22.49 4.65 -18.23
N SER A 110 -21.65 5.35 -18.95
CA SER A 110 -21.04 6.59 -18.47
C SER A 110 -21.18 7.68 -19.52
N GLY A 111 -21.29 8.91 -19.08
CA GLY A 111 -21.37 10.05 -19.97
C GLY A 111 -20.65 11.26 -19.42
N ARG A 112 -20.27 12.14 -20.35
CA ARG A 112 -19.62 13.42 -20.07
C ARG A 112 -20.19 14.47 -20.99
N PHE A 113 -20.61 15.57 -20.41
CA PHE A 113 -20.95 16.81 -21.08
C PHE A 113 -19.93 17.85 -20.67
N SER A 114 -19.30 18.54 -21.61
CA SER A 114 -18.44 19.68 -21.33
C SER A 114 -18.82 20.87 -22.19
N TYR A 115 -18.75 22.03 -21.58
CA TYR A 115 -19.03 23.31 -22.19
C TYR A 115 -17.89 24.28 -21.95
N ASP A 116 -17.47 24.94 -22.99
CA ASP A 116 -16.44 25.98 -22.99
C ASP A 116 -17.01 27.25 -23.62
N PHE A 117 -16.87 28.38 -22.95
CA PHE A 117 -17.17 29.69 -23.48
C PHE A 117 -15.89 30.52 -23.63
N ASP A 118 -15.52 30.80 -24.89
CA ASP A 118 -14.42 31.67 -25.28
C ASP A 118 -13.06 31.27 -24.66
N LYS A 119 -12.88 29.98 -24.33
CA LYS A 119 -11.72 29.45 -23.59
C LYS A 119 -11.45 30.18 -22.27
N ARG A 120 -12.51 30.70 -21.64
CA ARG A 120 -12.46 31.43 -20.37
C ARG A 120 -13.21 30.69 -19.28
N TYR A 121 -14.44 30.27 -19.56
CA TYR A 121 -15.32 29.60 -18.60
C TYR A 121 -15.59 28.18 -19.06
N PHE A 122 -15.43 27.25 -18.14
CA PHE A 122 -15.60 25.83 -18.39
C PHE A 122 -16.63 25.27 -17.40
N ALA A 123 -17.54 24.48 -17.91
CA ALA A 123 -18.45 23.68 -17.10
C ALA A 123 -18.44 22.24 -17.58
N GLU A 124 -18.42 21.31 -16.65
CA GLU A 124 -18.42 19.88 -16.96
C GLU A 124 -19.43 19.16 -16.05
N PHE A 125 -20.18 18.25 -16.65
CA PHE A 125 -20.98 17.26 -15.97
C PHE A 125 -20.60 15.89 -16.49
N ALA A 126 -20.28 14.97 -15.58
CA ALA A 126 -20.07 13.59 -15.91
C ALA A 126 -20.86 12.69 -14.98
N TYR A 127 -21.18 11.49 -15.45
CA TYR A 127 -21.84 10.48 -14.63
C TYR A 127 -21.34 9.07 -14.98
N GLY A 128 -21.39 8.21 -13.99
CA GLY A 128 -21.30 6.77 -14.14
C GLY A 128 -22.56 6.13 -13.59
N TYR A 129 -23.16 5.22 -14.34
CA TYR A 129 -24.25 4.35 -13.92
C TYR A 129 -23.80 2.90 -14.13
N ASN A 130 -23.41 2.24 -13.04
CA ASN A 130 -22.76 0.93 -13.09
C ASN A 130 -23.52 -0.10 -12.28
N GLY A 131 -23.63 -1.32 -12.84
CA GLY A 131 -24.23 -2.47 -12.17
C GLY A 131 -23.15 -3.45 -11.71
N SER A 132 -23.33 -3.99 -10.52
CA SER A 132 -22.47 -5.03 -9.94
C SER A 132 -23.33 -6.21 -9.48
N GLU A 133 -22.96 -7.44 -9.87
CA GLU A 133 -23.64 -8.65 -9.42
C GLU A 133 -23.38 -9.03 -7.95
N LYS A 134 -22.48 -8.32 -7.29
CA LYS A 134 -22.19 -8.50 -5.86
C LYS A 134 -23.37 -8.10 -4.96
N PHE A 135 -24.22 -7.22 -5.47
CA PHE A 135 -25.37 -6.67 -4.76
C PHE A 135 -26.68 -7.17 -5.36
N ILE A 136 -27.77 -7.03 -4.64
CA ILE A 136 -29.09 -7.51 -5.07
C ILE A 136 -30.13 -6.39 -5.06
N GLY A 137 -31.13 -6.51 -5.92
CA GLY A 137 -32.27 -5.61 -6.00
C GLY A 137 -31.88 -4.19 -6.43
N ASP A 138 -32.38 -3.22 -5.74
CA ASP A 138 -32.15 -1.77 -5.96
C ASP A 138 -30.70 -1.34 -5.71
N LYS A 139 -29.93 -2.13 -4.95
CA LYS A 139 -28.51 -1.88 -4.65
C LYS A 139 -27.57 -2.31 -5.77
N GLN A 140 -28.07 -3.09 -6.73
CA GLN A 140 -27.24 -3.61 -7.81
C GLN A 140 -26.66 -2.52 -8.70
N PHE A 141 -27.39 -1.44 -8.95
CA PHE A 141 -26.95 -0.33 -9.76
C PHE A 141 -26.66 0.91 -8.93
N GLY A 142 -25.50 1.54 -9.18
CA GLY A 142 -25.09 2.79 -8.56
C GLY A 142 -25.01 3.93 -9.56
N PHE A 143 -25.51 5.13 -9.17
CA PHE A 143 -25.38 6.36 -9.94
C PHE A 143 -24.39 7.32 -9.28
N PHE A 144 -23.37 7.71 -10.02
CA PHE A 144 -22.23 8.47 -9.52
C PHE A 144 -22.02 9.73 -10.38
N PRO A 145 -22.70 10.85 -10.05
CA PRO A 145 -22.54 12.11 -10.77
C PRO A 145 -21.29 12.87 -10.32
N SER A 146 -20.76 13.68 -11.24
CA SER A 146 -19.72 14.66 -10.96
C SER A 146 -19.92 15.96 -11.74
N PHE A 147 -19.49 17.06 -11.14
CA PHE A 147 -19.59 18.41 -11.70
C PHE A 147 -18.22 19.07 -11.59
N GLY A 148 -17.86 19.84 -12.60
CA GLY A 148 -16.65 20.63 -12.63
C GLY A 148 -16.90 22.02 -13.19
N GLY A 149 -16.18 22.99 -12.65
CA GLY A 149 -16.13 24.36 -13.15
C GLY A 149 -14.70 24.84 -13.26
N GLY A 150 -14.42 25.64 -14.27
CA GLY A 150 -13.10 26.25 -14.48
C GLY A 150 -13.21 27.67 -15.02
N TRP A 151 -12.31 28.52 -14.56
CA TRP A 151 -12.18 29.88 -15.03
C TRP A 151 -10.73 30.23 -15.32
N ILE A 152 -10.41 30.55 -16.57
CA ILE A 152 -9.10 31.07 -16.96
C ILE A 152 -9.13 32.58 -16.90
N THR A 153 -8.77 33.13 -15.76
CA THR A 153 -8.77 34.57 -15.50
C THR A 153 -7.80 35.31 -16.41
N SER A 154 -6.69 34.69 -16.77
CA SER A 154 -5.70 35.28 -17.69
C SER A 154 -6.20 35.45 -19.13
N ASN A 155 -7.36 34.90 -19.48
CA ASN A 155 -7.98 35.09 -20.80
C ASN A 155 -9.03 36.22 -20.79
N GLU A 156 -9.25 36.89 -19.65
CA GLU A 156 -10.20 38.01 -19.54
C GLU A 156 -9.63 39.29 -20.16
N ALA A 157 -10.54 40.16 -20.63
CA ALA A 157 -10.16 41.42 -21.27
C ALA A 157 -9.42 42.39 -20.33
N PHE A 158 -9.66 42.29 -19.02
CA PHE A 158 -8.97 43.10 -18.01
C PHE A 158 -7.52 42.62 -17.74
N TRP A 159 -7.16 41.46 -18.24
CA TRP A 159 -5.81 40.86 -18.07
C TRP A 159 -4.86 41.40 -19.15
N GLY A 160 -4.52 42.64 -19.10
CA GLY A 160 -3.74 43.32 -20.13
C GLY A 160 -2.37 42.66 -20.39
N ASP A 161 -1.77 43.01 -21.53
CA ASP A 161 -0.51 42.41 -22.02
C ASP A 161 0.65 42.52 -21.01
N GLY A 162 0.66 43.60 -20.20
CA GLY A 162 1.67 43.79 -19.15
C GLY A 162 1.63 42.67 -18.09
N LEU A 163 0.44 42.33 -17.61
CA LEU A 163 0.23 41.22 -16.67
C LEU A 163 0.49 39.87 -17.33
N LYS A 164 0.09 39.70 -18.59
CA LYS A 164 0.25 38.46 -19.35
C LYS A 164 1.72 38.09 -19.60
N ASN A 165 2.59 39.08 -19.65
CA ASN A 165 4.04 38.84 -19.75
C ASN A 165 4.67 38.29 -18.45
N ILE A 166 4.02 38.52 -17.28
CA ILE A 166 4.47 38.06 -15.98
C ILE A 166 3.69 36.80 -15.59
N ILE A 167 2.36 36.86 -15.65
CA ILE A 167 1.46 35.74 -15.33
C ILE A 167 0.72 35.39 -16.62
N SER A 168 1.26 34.42 -17.35
CA SER A 168 0.75 33.98 -18.64
C SER A 168 -0.49 33.11 -18.53
N LEU A 169 -0.63 32.39 -17.43
CA LEU A 169 -1.81 31.57 -17.10
C LEU A 169 -2.20 31.79 -15.63
N LEU A 170 -3.46 32.07 -15.40
CA LEU A 170 -4.12 31.93 -14.11
C LEU A 170 -5.46 31.26 -14.32
N LYS A 171 -5.60 30.04 -13.77
CA LYS A 171 -6.82 29.24 -13.88
C LYS A 171 -7.24 28.74 -12.51
N PHE A 172 -8.51 28.94 -12.21
CA PHE A 172 -9.18 28.35 -11.05
C PHE A 172 -10.05 27.18 -11.52
N LYS A 173 -10.07 26.11 -10.74
CA LYS A 173 -10.93 24.95 -10.99
C LYS A 173 -11.56 24.47 -9.70
N VAL A 174 -12.80 24.01 -9.80
CA VAL A 174 -13.53 23.40 -8.70
C VAL A 174 -14.21 22.14 -9.22
N THR A 175 -14.11 21.06 -8.47
CA THR A 175 -14.83 19.84 -8.80
C THR A 175 -15.52 19.25 -7.58
N TYR A 176 -16.67 18.66 -7.84
CA TYR A 176 -17.46 17.85 -6.91
C TYR A 176 -17.86 16.57 -7.62
N GLY A 177 -17.69 15.41 -6.98
CA GLY A 177 -18.11 14.17 -7.60
C GLY A 177 -18.28 13.03 -6.62
N LYS A 178 -19.10 12.06 -7.03
CA LYS A 178 -19.26 10.80 -6.34
C LYS A 178 -18.61 9.67 -7.14
N VAL A 179 -17.96 8.73 -6.45
CA VAL A 179 -17.36 7.54 -7.03
C VAL A 179 -17.81 6.34 -6.21
N GLY A 180 -18.36 5.33 -6.89
CA GLY A 180 -18.73 4.06 -6.28
C GLY A 180 -17.58 3.05 -6.36
N ASN A 181 -17.48 2.21 -5.34
CA ASN A 181 -16.56 1.08 -5.29
C ASN A 181 -17.32 -0.19 -4.94
N ASP A 182 -17.22 -1.21 -5.77
CA ASP A 182 -17.72 -2.56 -5.54
C ASP A 182 -16.62 -3.59 -5.32
N ALA A 183 -15.36 -3.17 -5.35
CA ALA A 183 -14.20 -4.05 -5.11
C ALA A 183 -14.02 -4.37 -3.61
N ILE A 184 -15.11 -4.75 -2.95
CA ILE A 184 -15.16 -5.09 -1.54
C ILE A 184 -14.95 -6.60 -1.33
N ALA A 185 -14.31 -6.98 -0.21
CA ALA A 185 -14.06 -8.37 0.21
C ALA A 185 -13.44 -9.29 -0.86
N GLY A 186 -12.77 -8.75 -1.86
CA GLY A 186 -12.07 -9.52 -2.90
C GLY A 186 -12.98 -10.54 -3.62
N ARG A 187 -12.44 -11.72 -3.90
CA ARG A 187 -13.19 -12.82 -4.53
C ARG A 187 -14.29 -13.40 -3.64
N GLU A 188 -14.10 -13.39 -2.32
CA GLU A 188 -15.09 -13.89 -1.36
C GLU A 188 -16.32 -12.99 -1.28
N GLY A 189 -16.22 -11.76 -1.78
CA GLY A 189 -17.28 -10.75 -1.82
C GLY A 189 -18.38 -10.98 -2.85
N ARG A 190 -18.47 -12.14 -3.50
CA ARG A 190 -19.60 -12.47 -4.39
C ARG A 190 -20.77 -13.02 -3.60
N PHE A 191 -21.99 -12.66 -4.03
CA PHE A 191 -23.24 -13.19 -3.48
C PHE A 191 -23.39 -12.99 -1.96
N PHE A 192 -23.11 -11.76 -1.47
CA PHE A 192 -23.29 -11.41 -0.05
C PHE A 192 -24.69 -11.70 0.49
N TYR A 193 -25.69 -11.71 -0.39
CA TYR A 193 -27.08 -11.99 -0.07
C TYR A 193 -27.37 -13.48 0.13
N LEU A 194 -26.39 -14.37 -0.03
CA LEU A 194 -26.53 -15.81 0.22
C LEU A 194 -25.68 -16.24 1.42
N SER A 195 -26.26 -17.07 2.26
CA SER A 195 -25.51 -17.79 3.30
C SER A 195 -24.60 -18.84 2.66
N ARG A 196 -23.42 -19.04 3.24
CA ARG A 196 -22.53 -20.13 2.87
C ARG A 196 -22.35 -21.06 4.05
N ILE A 197 -22.69 -22.32 3.84
CA ILE A 197 -22.51 -23.40 4.80
C ILE A 197 -21.47 -24.36 4.21
N VAL A 198 -20.52 -24.77 5.04
CA VAL A 198 -19.42 -25.66 4.65
C VAL A 198 -19.24 -26.78 5.68
N ASP A 199 -18.57 -27.85 5.26
CA ASP A 199 -18.14 -28.90 6.17
C ASP A 199 -17.11 -28.36 7.18
N GLY A 200 -17.00 -28.96 8.35
CA GLY A 200 -16.02 -28.58 9.38
C GLY A 200 -16.64 -27.92 10.62
N GLY A 201 -17.92 -28.11 10.87
CA GLY A 201 -18.65 -27.60 12.05
C GLY A 201 -18.35 -28.29 13.38
N GLY A 202 -17.20 -28.95 13.47
CA GLY A 202 -16.82 -29.80 14.58
C GLY A 202 -16.93 -31.27 14.25
N GLU A 203 -16.20 -32.09 14.97
CA GLU A 203 -16.21 -33.53 14.82
C GLU A 203 -17.01 -34.16 15.96
N TYR A 204 -17.97 -35.01 15.63
CA TYR A 204 -18.68 -35.82 16.58
C TYR A 204 -18.08 -37.21 16.58
N GLN A 205 -17.67 -37.69 17.74
CA GLN A 205 -17.11 -39.03 17.91
C GLN A 205 -18.14 -39.95 18.53
N TRP A 206 -18.31 -41.12 17.93
CA TRP A 206 -19.29 -42.12 18.33
C TRP A 206 -18.63 -43.48 18.63
N GLY A 207 -19.35 -44.31 19.40
CA GLY A 207 -18.93 -45.67 19.73
C GLY A 207 -18.14 -45.75 21.03
N LYS A 208 -17.98 -46.97 21.57
CA LYS A 208 -17.33 -47.23 22.88
C LYS A 208 -15.88 -46.78 22.93
N ILE A 209 -15.19 -46.68 21.79
CA ILE A 209 -13.78 -46.29 21.68
C ILE A 209 -13.63 -45.00 20.86
N PHE A 210 -14.72 -44.26 20.64
CA PHE A 210 -14.71 -42.99 19.88
C PHE A 210 -14.05 -43.07 18.49
N SER A 211 -14.17 -44.23 17.83
CA SER A 211 -13.53 -44.49 16.54
C SER A 211 -14.34 -44.00 15.32
N GLY A 212 -15.61 -43.71 15.49
CA GLY A 212 -16.47 -43.15 14.45
C GLY A 212 -16.48 -41.62 14.53
N THR A 213 -15.87 -40.94 13.57
CA THR A 213 -15.85 -39.48 13.49
C THR A 213 -16.78 -39.00 12.36
N TYR A 214 -17.66 -38.07 12.64
CA TYR A 214 -18.53 -37.42 11.66
C TYR A 214 -18.26 -35.91 11.71
N SER A 215 -17.95 -35.33 10.56
CA SER A 215 -17.81 -33.90 10.41
C SER A 215 -19.18 -33.22 10.42
N GLY A 216 -19.32 -32.17 11.18
CA GLY A 216 -20.49 -31.32 11.18
C GLY A 216 -20.45 -30.22 10.13
N PHE A 217 -21.54 -29.47 10.03
CA PHE A 217 -21.63 -28.29 9.18
C PHE A 217 -21.46 -27.01 10.02
N THR A 218 -20.90 -25.98 9.40
CA THR A 218 -20.77 -24.65 10.02
C THR A 218 -21.14 -23.56 9.03
N PHE A 219 -21.58 -22.43 9.54
CA PHE A 219 -21.70 -21.23 8.73
C PHE A 219 -20.29 -20.70 8.41
N ASP A 220 -19.99 -20.53 7.15
CA ASP A 220 -18.81 -19.83 6.69
C ASP A 220 -19.12 -18.34 6.47
N ARG A 221 -20.36 -18.02 6.09
CA ARG A 221 -20.86 -16.65 5.95
C ARG A 221 -22.38 -16.60 6.15
N TYR A 222 -22.83 -15.60 6.88
CA TYR A 222 -24.26 -15.26 6.99
C TYR A 222 -24.69 -14.40 5.79
N ALA A 223 -25.91 -14.60 5.30
CA ALA A 223 -26.50 -13.75 4.28
C ALA A 223 -26.63 -12.31 4.78
N ASN A 224 -26.24 -11.36 3.94
CA ASN A 224 -26.53 -9.95 4.19
C ASN A 224 -26.95 -9.25 2.88
N PRO A 225 -28.26 -9.12 2.62
CA PRO A 225 -28.78 -8.44 1.43
C PRO A 225 -28.61 -6.92 1.50
N ASP A 226 -28.18 -6.37 2.65
CA ASP A 226 -28.00 -4.94 2.86
C ASP A 226 -26.66 -4.40 2.39
N ILE A 227 -25.74 -5.28 1.98
CA ILE A 227 -24.47 -4.86 1.42
C ILE A 227 -24.68 -4.08 0.12
N SER A 228 -23.98 -2.96 0.00
CA SER A 228 -24.10 -2.02 -1.11
C SER A 228 -22.75 -1.40 -1.49
N TRP A 229 -22.77 -0.50 -2.45
CA TRP A 229 -21.63 0.27 -2.89
C TRP A 229 -21.00 1.07 -1.75
N GLU A 230 -19.69 1.04 -1.64
CA GLU A 230 -18.96 2.09 -0.94
C GLU A 230 -18.96 3.34 -1.82
N VAL A 231 -19.23 4.49 -1.23
CA VAL A 231 -19.32 5.76 -1.96
C VAL A 231 -18.30 6.75 -1.44
N SER A 232 -17.49 7.30 -2.34
CA SER A 232 -16.54 8.36 -2.06
C SER A 232 -17.07 9.67 -2.65
N THR A 233 -17.32 10.66 -1.81
CA THR A 233 -17.70 12.02 -2.20
C THR A 233 -16.46 12.90 -2.15
N LYS A 234 -16.05 13.42 -3.31
CA LYS A 234 -14.80 14.16 -3.50
C LYS A 234 -15.07 15.63 -3.80
N TYR A 235 -14.31 16.49 -3.16
CA TYR A 235 -14.25 17.92 -3.40
C TYR A 235 -12.82 18.30 -3.74
N ASN A 236 -12.63 19.09 -4.77
CA ASN A 236 -11.32 19.61 -5.14
C ASN A 236 -11.44 21.09 -5.51
N LEU A 237 -10.48 21.88 -5.05
CA LEU A 237 -10.27 23.28 -5.44
C LEU A 237 -8.83 23.42 -5.92
N GLY A 238 -8.63 23.76 -7.19
CA GLY A 238 -7.31 23.85 -7.79
C GLY A 238 -7.03 25.24 -8.37
N VAL A 239 -5.75 25.58 -8.34
CA VAL A 239 -5.19 26.78 -8.98
C VAL A 239 -4.04 26.36 -9.87
N GLU A 240 -4.06 26.79 -11.13
CA GLU A 240 -2.95 26.63 -12.06
C GLU A 240 -2.38 28.01 -12.39
N LEU A 241 -1.10 28.18 -12.17
CA LEU A 241 -0.37 29.43 -12.39
C LEU A 241 0.77 29.19 -13.37
N GLY A 242 0.74 29.89 -14.50
CA GLY A 242 1.85 29.97 -15.45
C GLY A 242 2.52 31.33 -15.30
N ILE A 243 3.81 31.33 -15.05
CA ILE A 243 4.62 32.54 -14.86
C ILE A 243 5.63 32.63 -16.00
N PHE A 244 5.91 33.85 -16.39
CA PHE A 244 6.75 34.22 -17.52
C PHE A 244 6.15 33.82 -18.87
N LYS A 245 6.82 34.31 -19.93
CA LYS A 245 6.43 34.00 -21.28
C LYS A 245 6.48 32.49 -21.54
N ASP A 246 5.52 31.99 -22.31
CA ASP A 246 5.41 30.57 -22.69
C ASP A 246 5.27 29.63 -21.48
N GLU A 247 4.76 30.15 -20.33
CA GLU A 247 4.59 29.39 -19.10
C GLU A 247 5.88 28.70 -18.65
N ALA A 248 7.01 29.44 -18.71
CA ALA A 248 8.31 28.88 -18.36
C ALA A 248 8.35 28.29 -16.94
N LEU A 249 7.54 28.83 -16.03
CA LEU A 249 7.28 28.27 -14.70
C LEU A 249 5.79 27.97 -14.56
N LYS A 250 5.45 26.71 -14.33
CA LYS A 250 4.08 26.25 -14.03
C LYS A 250 4.02 25.79 -12.58
N LEU A 251 3.04 26.30 -11.86
CA LEU A 251 2.69 25.85 -10.53
C LEU A 251 1.23 25.44 -10.53
N GLN A 252 0.96 24.24 -10.06
CA GLN A 252 -0.39 23.76 -9.83
C GLN A 252 -0.52 23.38 -8.36
N VAL A 253 -1.59 23.83 -7.73
CA VAL A 253 -1.93 23.50 -6.35
C VAL A 253 -3.40 23.06 -6.30
N ASP A 254 -3.64 21.90 -5.74
CA ASP A 254 -4.96 21.32 -5.56
C ASP A 254 -5.21 21.02 -4.08
N PHE A 255 -6.30 21.55 -3.54
CA PHE A 255 -6.81 21.23 -2.20
C PHE A 255 -7.96 20.25 -2.35
N PHE A 256 -7.89 19.14 -1.64
CA PHE A 256 -8.91 18.11 -1.73
C PHE A 256 -9.48 17.71 -0.37
N LYS A 257 -10.71 17.25 -0.41
CA LYS A 257 -11.38 16.55 0.68
C LYS A 257 -12.18 15.39 0.10
N ASP A 258 -12.00 14.22 0.68
CA ASP A 258 -12.72 12.99 0.35
C ASP A 258 -13.49 12.53 1.57
N LEU A 259 -14.75 12.15 1.37
CA LEU A 259 -15.59 11.52 2.37
C LEU A 259 -16.06 10.16 1.83
N ARG A 260 -15.49 9.08 2.35
CA ARG A 260 -15.88 7.72 2.01
C ARG A 260 -16.87 7.20 3.04
N GLU A 261 -18.04 6.81 2.57
CA GLU A 261 -19.15 6.30 3.35
C GLU A 261 -19.52 4.89 2.92
N ASN A 262 -20.29 4.19 3.74
CA ASN A 262 -20.72 2.83 3.50
C ASN A 262 -19.52 1.86 3.31
N ILE A 263 -18.44 2.07 4.05
CA ILE A 263 -17.27 1.20 3.96
C ILE A 263 -17.63 -0.16 4.51
N TYR A 264 -17.40 -1.21 3.70
CA TYR A 264 -17.59 -2.59 4.11
C TYR A 264 -16.53 -2.99 5.13
N MET A 265 -16.97 -3.36 6.32
CA MET A 265 -16.09 -3.81 7.41
C MET A 265 -16.80 -4.75 8.37
N GLU A 266 -16.00 -5.41 9.22
CA GLU A 266 -16.51 -6.24 10.30
C GLU A 266 -17.28 -5.40 11.31
N ARG A 267 -18.40 -5.94 11.78
CA ARG A 267 -19.19 -5.39 12.86
C ARG A 267 -18.75 -6.01 14.17
N GLU A 268 -18.11 -5.23 15.00
CA GLU A 268 -17.54 -5.71 16.28
C GLU A 268 -18.48 -5.52 17.48
N ASN A 269 -19.52 -4.71 17.32
CA ASN A 269 -20.45 -4.36 18.42
C ASN A 269 -21.62 -5.37 18.54
N PHE A 270 -21.29 -6.68 18.53
CA PHE A 270 -22.25 -7.75 18.80
C PHE A 270 -21.94 -8.44 20.12
N PRO A 271 -22.94 -8.71 20.97
CA PRO A 271 -22.74 -9.52 22.15
C PRO A 271 -22.29 -10.94 21.77
N GLN A 272 -21.28 -11.46 22.43
CA GLN A 272 -20.84 -12.87 22.23
C GLN A 272 -21.98 -13.87 22.49
N THR A 273 -22.92 -13.52 23.36
CA THR A 273 -24.12 -14.31 23.66
C THR A 273 -25.08 -14.46 22.47
N ALA A 274 -24.89 -13.69 21.39
CA ALA A 274 -25.65 -13.84 20.15
C ALA A 274 -25.32 -15.17 19.42
N GLY A 275 -24.22 -15.84 19.77
CA GLY A 275 -23.87 -17.17 19.27
C GLY A 275 -23.46 -17.22 17.81
N PHE A 276 -23.03 -16.10 17.22
CA PHE A 276 -22.52 -16.10 15.86
C PHE A 276 -21.21 -16.88 15.76
N GLN A 277 -21.14 -17.80 14.80
CA GLN A 277 -19.96 -18.64 14.53
C GLN A 277 -18.91 -17.92 13.67
N ARG A 278 -19.31 -16.87 12.96
CA ARG A 278 -18.47 -16.07 12.06
C ARG A 278 -18.75 -14.59 12.26
N SER A 279 -17.75 -13.80 11.93
CA SER A 279 -17.87 -12.34 11.90
C SER A 279 -18.97 -11.87 10.97
N ILE A 280 -19.74 -10.91 11.42
CA ILE A 280 -20.75 -10.25 10.59
C ILE A 280 -20.13 -9.00 9.99
N HIS A 281 -20.37 -8.79 8.70
CA HIS A 281 -19.88 -7.62 7.97
C HIS A 281 -21.06 -6.76 7.49
N GLY A 282 -20.81 -5.48 7.35
CA GLY A 282 -21.79 -4.51 6.85
C GLY A 282 -21.11 -3.25 6.32
N ASN A 283 -21.90 -2.39 5.68
CA ASN A 283 -21.47 -1.08 5.21
C ASN A 283 -21.59 -0.04 6.35
N VAL A 284 -20.73 -0.15 7.36
CA VAL A 284 -20.85 0.59 8.64
C VAL A 284 -19.68 1.56 8.90
N GLY A 285 -18.74 1.64 7.97
CA GLY A 285 -17.58 2.51 8.14
C GLY A 285 -17.69 3.82 7.39
N LYS A 286 -17.06 4.85 7.95
CA LYS A 286 -16.95 6.18 7.36
C LYS A 286 -15.58 6.76 7.65
N VAL A 287 -14.91 7.25 6.61
CA VAL A 287 -13.56 7.82 6.66
C VAL A 287 -13.55 9.15 5.92
N THR A 288 -12.86 10.13 6.47
CA THR A 288 -12.54 11.35 5.73
C THR A 288 -11.05 11.45 5.47
N SER A 289 -10.69 11.91 4.28
CA SER A 289 -9.33 12.29 3.92
C SER A 289 -9.31 13.73 3.44
N LYS A 290 -8.24 14.46 3.72
CA LYS A 290 -8.03 15.84 3.26
C LYS A 290 -6.56 16.13 3.11
N GLY A 291 -6.26 17.03 2.22
CA GLY A 291 -4.88 17.41 1.98
C GLY A 291 -4.74 18.43 0.87
N PHE A 292 -3.50 18.61 0.44
CA PHE A 292 -3.19 19.36 -0.74
C PHE A 292 -2.05 18.71 -1.53
N GLU A 293 -2.05 18.96 -2.81
CA GLU A 293 -1.02 18.55 -3.76
C GLU A 293 -0.47 19.78 -4.45
N ALA A 294 0.83 19.80 -4.68
CA ALA A 294 1.49 20.86 -5.42
C ALA A 294 2.44 20.25 -6.44
N SER A 295 2.45 20.76 -7.65
CA SER A 295 3.44 20.43 -8.68
C SER A 295 4.04 21.71 -9.25
N LEU A 296 5.33 21.66 -9.50
CA LEU A 296 6.09 22.75 -10.09
C LEU A 296 6.90 22.22 -11.26
N ASP A 297 6.73 22.83 -12.41
CA ASP A 297 7.52 22.59 -13.60
C ASP A 297 8.14 23.90 -14.07
N TYR A 298 9.46 23.91 -14.19
CA TYR A 298 10.21 25.03 -14.74
C TYR A 298 11.00 24.57 -15.94
N LYS A 299 10.90 25.27 -17.05
CA LYS A 299 11.66 25.01 -18.26
C LYS A 299 12.08 26.32 -18.91
N HIS A 300 13.38 26.52 -19.02
CA HIS A 300 13.92 27.72 -19.64
C HIS A 300 15.18 27.41 -20.43
N SER A 301 15.28 27.98 -21.63
CA SER A 301 16.49 28.01 -22.45
C SER A 301 17.05 29.41 -22.40
N PHE A 302 18.15 29.62 -21.71
CA PHE A 302 18.80 30.91 -21.54
C PHE A 302 19.45 31.37 -22.85
N ASN A 303 20.00 30.39 -23.59
CA ASN A 303 20.58 30.58 -24.92
C ASN A 303 20.64 29.23 -25.66
N ARG A 304 21.31 29.17 -26.78
CA ARG A 304 21.45 27.93 -27.57
C ARG A 304 22.23 26.83 -26.86
N ASP A 305 23.10 27.22 -25.94
CA ASP A 305 24.01 26.30 -25.27
C ASP A 305 23.59 25.95 -23.84
N LEU A 306 22.68 26.73 -23.23
CA LEU A 306 22.31 26.57 -21.82
C LEU A 306 20.79 26.46 -21.65
N TRP A 307 20.33 25.35 -21.14
CA TRP A 307 18.95 25.13 -20.76
C TRP A 307 18.85 24.52 -19.36
N LEU A 308 17.74 24.76 -18.68
CA LEU A 308 17.44 24.24 -17.35
C LEU A 308 15.98 23.82 -17.28
N THR A 309 15.76 22.66 -16.69
CA THR A 309 14.42 22.15 -16.34
C THR A 309 14.43 21.75 -14.85
N ALA A 310 13.47 22.22 -14.09
CA ALA A 310 13.24 21.78 -12.73
C ALA A 310 11.83 21.21 -12.61
N ARG A 311 11.70 20.14 -11.83
CA ARG A 311 10.42 19.53 -11.49
C ARG A 311 10.35 19.25 -10.01
N ALA A 312 9.21 19.55 -9.41
CA ALA A 312 8.93 19.18 -8.04
C ALA A 312 7.46 18.78 -7.89
N ASN A 313 7.22 17.83 -7.00
CA ASN A 313 5.89 17.47 -6.55
C ASN A 313 5.89 17.32 -5.03
N PHE A 314 4.77 17.65 -4.44
CA PHE A 314 4.56 17.54 -3.00
C PHE A 314 3.10 17.16 -2.75
N THR A 315 2.88 16.16 -1.92
CA THR A 315 1.55 15.74 -1.47
C THR A 315 1.55 15.68 0.04
N TYR A 316 0.57 16.34 0.65
CA TYR A 316 0.23 16.18 2.06
C TYR A 316 -1.20 15.68 2.17
N SER A 317 -1.40 14.52 2.78
CA SER A 317 -2.72 13.91 2.95
C SER A 317 -2.85 13.29 4.32
N THR A 318 -3.92 13.62 5.02
CA THR A 318 -4.29 13.00 6.29
C THR A 318 -5.67 12.37 6.18
N ASN A 319 -5.92 11.33 6.93
CA ASN A 319 -7.22 10.68 7.00
C ASN A 319 -7.58 10.33 8.45
N LYS A 320 -8.87 10.07 8.69
CA LYS A 320 -9.33 9.54 9.98
C LYS A 320 -10.66 8.82 9.85
N PHE A 321 -10.87 7.87 10.71
CA PHE A 321 -12.19 7.28 10.92
C PHE A 321 -13.13 8.31 11.52
N LEU A 322 -14.32 8.44 10.91
CA LEU A 322 -15.44 9.19 11.47
C LEU A 322 -16.43 8.25 12.15
N GLU A 323 -16.67 7.08 11.55
CA GLU A 323 -17.55 6.04 12.05
C GLU A 323 -16.92 4.67 11.82
N LYS A 324 -17.02 3.81 12.80
CA LYS A 324 -16.63 2.39 12.77
C LYS A 324 -17.49 1.65 13.79
N ASP A 325 -18.01 0.49 13.42
CA ASP A 325 -18.78 -0.36 14.36
C ASP A 325 -17.79 -1.17 15.23
N GLU A 326 -17.16 -0.48 16.17
CA GLU A 326 -16.16 -1.05 17.09
C GLU A 326 -16.76 -1.35 18.45
N LYS A 327 -16.08 -2.21 19.21
CA LYS A 327 -16.48 -2.55 20.58
C LYS A 327 -16.63 -1.30 21.43
N ASN A 328 -17.52 -1.36 22.41
CA ASN A 328 -17.66 -0.30 23.40
C ASN A 328 -16.50 -0.38 24.40
N PHE A 329 -15.39 0.27 24.09
CA PHE A 329 -14.23 0.35 24.97
C PHE A 329 -14.51 1.24 26.19
N ARG A 330 -14.04 0.81 27.35
CA ARG A 330 -14.06 1.62 28.56
C ARG A 330 -13.16 2.84 28.42
N ASP A 331 -11.98 2.63 27.85
CA ASP A 331 -10.92 3.63 27.74
C ASP A 331 -10.90 4.22 26.33
N GLU A 332 -10.97 5.55 26.24
CA GLU A 332 -11.10 6.26 24.96
C GLU A 332 -9.91 6.10 24.03
N TYR A 333 -8.71 5.91 24.58
CA TYR A 333 -7.50 5.74 23.79
C TYR A 333 -7.50 4.44 22.96
N LEU A 334 -8.35 3.46 23.28
CA LEU A 334 -8.51 2.23 22.51
C LEU A 334 -9.39 2.39 21.25
N LYS A 335 -10.09 3.51 21.13
CA LYS A 335 -10.99 3.75 19.98
C LYS A 335 -10.21 4.08 18.73
N SER A 336 -10.58 3.43 17.62
CA SER A 336 -10.05 3.76 16.29
C SER A 336 -10.71 5.00 15.69
N VAL A 337 -11.95 5.32 16.11
CA VAL A 337 -12.66 6.53 15.65
C VAL A 337 -11.87 7.78 16.06
N GLY A 338 -11.63 8.66 15.09
CA GLY A 338 -10.79 9.84 15.26
C GLY A 338 -9.32 9.63 14.89
N GLN A 339 -8.84 8.38 14.80
CA GLN A 339 -7.49 8.02 14.43
C GLN A 339 -7.35 7.80 12.90
N PRO A 340 -6.15 7.92 12.34
CA PRO A 340 -5.86 7.52 10.96
C PRO A 340 -6.18 6.05 10.69
N VAL A 341 -6.57 5.73 9.47
CA VAL A 341 -6.91 4.34 9.07
C VAL A 341 -5.76 3.36 9.32
N ASN A 342 -4.53 3.80 9.04
CA ASN A 342 -3.32 2.98 9.20
C ASN A 342 -2.48 3.43 10.41
N GLN A 343 -3.16 3.86 11.50
CA GLN A 343 -2.49 4.24 12.73
C GLN A 343 -1.72 3.06 13.33
N THR A 344 -0.51 3.32 13.78
CA THR A 344 0.29 2.35 14.55
C THR A 344 -0.23 2.29 15.99
N TRP A 345 -0.39 1.06 16.50
CA TRP A 345 -0.87 0.77 17.84
C TRP A 345 0.11 -0.16 18.54
N GLY A 346 0.38 0.08 19.82
CA GLY A 346 1.28 -0.80 20.56
C GLY A 346 1.39 -0.41 22.03
N TYR A 347 2.31 -1.07 22.70
CA TYR A 347 2.58 -0.87 24.12
C TYR A 347 3.67 0.17 24.33
N LEU A 348 3.56 0.98 25.37
CA LEU A 348 4.62 1.89 25.79
C LEU A 348 5.68 1.08 26.56
N ALA A 349 6.86 0.94 25.99
CA ALA A 349 7.99 0.34 26.65
C ALA A 349 8.69 1.38 27.53
N GLU A 350 8.95 1.05 28.78
CA GLU A 350 9.72 1.89 29.71
C GLU A 350 11.22 1.67 29.51
N ARG A 351 11.68 0.44 29.70
CA ARG A 351 13.06 -0.04 29.62
C ARG A 351 13.10 -1.57 29.75
N LEU A 352 14.25 -2.18 29.86
CA LEU A 352 14.38 -3.59 30.22
C LEU A 352 14.32 -3.76 31.76
N PHE A 353 13.78 -4.87 32.21
CA PHE A 353 13.77 -5.23 33.63
C PHE A 353 15.19 -5.41 34.15
N VAL A 354 15.46 -4.83 35.33
CA VAL A 354 16.78 -4.88 35.99
C VAL A 354 16.99 -6.20 36.72
N ASP A 355 16.04 -6.59 37.59
CA ASP A 355 16.12 -7.75 38.47
C ASP A 355 14.76 -8.37 38.76
N GLN A 356 14.78 -9.45 39.54
CA GLN A 356 13.56 -10.16 39.95
C GLN A 356 12.70 -9.34 40.92
N LEU A 357 13.31 -8.54 41.77
CA LEU A 357 12.59 -7.72 42.74
C LEU A 357 11.74 -6.66 42.03
N GLU A 358 12.27 -6.07 40.97
CA GLU A 358 11.50 -5.16 40.10
C GLU A 358 10.33 -5.88 39.44
N ILE A 359 10.55 -7.07 38.89
CA ILE A 359 9.50 -7.88 38.26
C ILE A 359 8.37 -8.16 39.26
N ASP A 360 8.71 -8.59 40.43
CA ASP A 360 7.73 -8.96 41.48
C ASP A 360 6.92 -7.75 41.97
N ASN A 361 7.46 -6.53 41.84
CA ASN A 361 6.79 -5.28 42.23
C ASN A 361 6.22 -4.48 41.04
N SER A 362 6.25 -5.03 39.83
CA SER A 362 5.72 -4.37 38.62
C SER A 362 4.37 -5.02 38.22
N PRO A 363 3.53 -4.31 37.45
CA PRO A 363 2.36 -4.89 36.82
C PRO A 363 2.70 -6.15 36.05
N ARG A 364 1.87 -7.18 36.16
CA ARG A 364 2.08 -8.46 35.47
C ARG A 364 1.84 -8.32 33.98
N GLN A 365 2.80 -8.75 33.15
CA GLN A 365 2.66 -8.74 31.70
C GLN A 365 2.09 -10.07 31.19
N GLU A 366 1.01 -10.04 30.41
CA GLU A 366 0.28 -11.23 29.93
C GLU A 366 0.78 -11.78 28.59
N PHE A 367 2.04 -11.48 28.20
CA PHE A 367 2.62 -11.88 26.91
C PHE A 367 3.47 -13.16 26.98
N GLY A 368 3.35 -13.93 28.03
CA GLY A 368 4.14 -15.14 28.31
C GLY A 368 5.19 -14.93 29.38
N GLN A 369 6.13 -15.85 29.47
CA GLN A 369 7.20 -15.77 30.48
C GLN A 369 8.19 -14.66 30.13
N TYR A 370 8.60 -13.91 31.13
CA TYR A 370 9.62 -12.87 31.03
C TYR A 370 10.50 -12.86 32.28
N MET A 371 11.67 -12.29 32.18
CA MET A 371 12.67 -12.19 33.25
C MET A 371 13.51 -10.92 33.11
N ARG A 372 14.49 -10.74 33.96
CA ARG A 372 15.47 -9.62 33.86
C ARG A 372 16.06 -9.54 32.45
N GLY A 373 16.21 -8.33 31.94
CA GLY A 373 16.67 -8.07 30.57
C GLY A 373 15.59 -8.20 29.50
N ASP A 374 14.34 -8.53 29.84
CA ASP A 374 13.18 -8.47 28.95
C ASP A 374 12.50 -7.11 29.04
N ILE A 375 11.72 -6.75 28.02
CA ILE A 375 11.07 -5.43 27.93
C ILE A 375 9.99 -5.28 28.99
N LYS A 376 10.05 -4.18 29.73
CA LYS A 376 9.04 -3.73 30.67
C LYS A 376 8.09 -2.76 29.98
N TYR A 377 6.81 -3.05 30.00
CA TYR A 377 5.76 -2.20 29.44
C TYR A 377 5.00 -1.46 30.52
N LEU A 378 4.50 -0.28 30.16
CA LEU A 378 3.67 0.55 31.00
C LEU A 378 2.25 -0.02 31.08
N ASP A 379 1.72 -0.15 32.28
CA ASP A 379 0.31 -0.35 32.56
C ASP A 379 -0.38 1.02 32.42
N VAL A 380 -1.07 1.21 31.29
CA VAL A 380 -1.65 2.51 30.92
C VAL A 380 -2.95 2.78 31.68
N ASN A 381 -3.75 1.75 31.93
CA ASN A 381 -5.04 1.86 32.60
C ASN A 381 -4.96 1.73 34.13
N GLY A 382 -3.78 1.31 34.65
CA GLY A 382 -3.52 1.17 36.09
C GLY A 382 -4.25 0.02 36.76
N ASP A 383 -4.58 -1.04 36.01
CA ASP A 383 -5.32 -2.20 36.56
C ASP A 383 -4.41 -3.28 37.18
N GLY A 384 -3.09 -3.08 37.12
CA GLY A 384 -2.07 -3.99 37.65
C GLY A 384 -1.65 -5.09 36.67
N VAL A 385 -2.14 -5.05 35.41
CA VAL A 385 -1.86 -6.07 34.39
C VAL A 385 -1.65 -5.41 33.03
N VAL A 386 -0.52 -5.67 32.41
CA VAL A 386 -0.27 -5.21 31.03
C VAL A 386 -0.81 -6.22 30.03
N ASN A 387 -1.82 -5.83 29.27
CA ASN A 387 -2.50 -6.67 28.29
C ASN A 387 -3.03 -5.84 27.10
N THR A 388 -3.97 -6.37 26.32
CA THR A 388 -4.52 -5.69 25.14
C THR A 388 -5.22 -4.36 25.44
N ASN A 389 -5.60 -4.10 26.69
CA ASN A 389 -6.22 -2.85 27.12
C ASN A 389 -5.21 -1.71 27.30
N ASP A 390 -3.90 -1.99 27.27
CA ASP A 390 -2.83 -1.01 27.41
C ASP A 390 -2.24 -0.56 26.04
N ARG A 391 -2.86 -1.00 24.95
CA ARG A 391 -2.43 -0.56 23.62
C ARG A 391 -2.88 0.86 23.36
N VAL A 392 -1.95 1.70 22.94
CA VAL A 392 -2.20 3.11 22.62
C VAL A 392 -1.82 3.42 21.16
N PRO A 393 -2.47 4.42 20.55
CA PRO A 393 -2.00 4.93 19.25
C PRO A 393 -0.67 5.65 19.46
N MET A 394 0.31 5.37 18.61
CA MET A 394 1.64 5.98 18.71
C MET A 394 2.25 6.23 17.33
N GLY A 395 3.14 7.21 17.27
CA GLY A 395 3.83 7.57 16.03
C GLY A 395 2.91 8.09 14.93
N TYR A 396 3.40 8.02 13.71
CA TYR A 396 2.66 8.34 12.51
C TYR A 396 2.02 7.08 11.93
N PRO A 397 1.05 7.22 11.00
CA PRO A 397 0.52 6.08 10.26
C PRO A 397 1.61 5.32 9.49
N THR A 398 1.35 4.05 9.17
CA THR A 398 2.27 3.25 8.34
C THR A 398 2.29 3.67 6.87
N VAL A 399 1.31 4.45 6.43
CA VAL A 399 1.28 5.10 5.11
C VAL A 399 1.73 6.54 5.26
N PRO A 400 2.71 7.02 4.49
CA PRO A 400 3.20 8.38 4.61
C PRO A 400 2.12 9.43 4.43
N GLU A 401 2.04 10.41 5.31
CA GLU A 401 1.19 11.57 5.13
C GLU A 401 1.81 12.61 4.19
N ILE A 402 3.14 12.61 4.06
CA ILE A 402 3.88 13.49 3.15
C ILE A 402 4.67 12.66 2.17
N GLN A 403 4.50 12.97 0.88
CA GLN A 403 5.31 12.43 -0.21
C GLN A 403 5.82 13.59 -1.06
N TYR A 404 7.08 13.55 -1.45
CA TYR A 404 7.67 14.60 -2.27
C TYR A 404 8.74 14.07 -3.21
N GLY A 405 8.91 14.79 -4.30
CA GLY A 405 9.99 14.57 -5.24
C GLY A 405 10.43 15.88 -5.86
N PHE A 406 11.71 16.03 -6.12
CA PHE A 406 12.23 17.19 -6.82
C PHE A 406 13.49 16.84 -7.60
N GLY A 407 13.68 17.47 -8.74
CA GLY A 407 14.83 17.24 -9.57
C GLY A 407 15.13 18.38 -10.50
N LEU A 408 16.36 18.41 -10.94
CA LEU A 408 16.88 19.34 -11.94
C LEU A 408 17.49 18.55 -13.08
N SER A 409 17.27 19.06 -14.29
CA SER A 409 17.99 18.64 -15.49
C SER A 409 18.48 19.88 -16.22
N GLY A 410 19.71 19.88 -16.61
CA GLY A 410 20.28 21.02 -17.33
C GLY A 410 21.35 20.58 -18.31
N GLY A 411 21.50 21.36 -19.36
CA GLY A 411 22.56 21.16 -20.34
C GLY A 411 23.35 22.42 -20.58
N TYR A 412 24.66 22.27 -20.70
CA TYR A 412 25.56 23.32 -21.12
C TYR A 412 26.45 22.82 -22.25
N LYS A 413 26.27 23.37 -23.45
CA LYS A 413 26.91 22.90 -24.68
C LYS A 413 26.65 21.41 -24.90
N ASN A 414 27.68 20.60 -24.77
CA ASN A 414 27.62 19.16 -25.04
C ASN A 414 27.39 18.33 -23.77
N PHE A 415 27.41 18.94 -22.59
CA PHE A 415 27.18 18.25 -21.31
C PHE A 415 25.74 18.40 -20.87
N ASP A 416 25.18 17.35 -20.34
CA ASP A 416 23.90 17.35 -19.64
C ASP A 416 24.02 16.62 -18.30
N LEU A 417 23.32 17.15 -17.32
CA LEU A 417 23.22 16.60 -15.97
C LEU A 417 21.76 16.57 -15.56
N SER A 418 21.32 15.46 -15.02
CA SER A 418 20.03 15.36 -14.37
C SER A 418 20.14 14.64 -13.05
N PHE A 419 19.34 15.06 -12.08
CA PHE A 419 19.17 14.33 -10.84
C PHE A 419 17.73 14.47 -10.35
N PHE A 420 17.29 13.46 -9.61
CA PHE A 420 15.97 13.44 -8.99
C PHE A 420 16.05 12.86 -7.57
N PHE A 421 15.49 13.60 -6.64
CA PHE A 421 15.29 13.18 -5.26
C PHE A 421 13.85 12.79 -5.02
N GLN A 422 13.65 11.75 -4.24
CA GLN A 422 12.36 11.25 -3.78
C GLN A 422 12.41 11.08 -2.26
N GLY A 423 11.31 11.39 -1.59
CA GLY A 423 11.22 11.17 -0.16
C GLY A 423 9.79 11.09 0.33
N ASN A 424 9.68 10.64 1.55
CA ASN A 424 8.45 10.67 2.33
C ASN A 424 8.76 11.11 3.75
N ALA A 425 7.71 11.58 4.44
CA ALA A 425 7.78 11.98 5.83
C ALA A 425 6.46 11.73 6.54
N ARG A 426 6.47 11.84 7.86
CA ARG A 426 5.32 11.52 8.72
C ARG A 426 4.81 10.10 8.45
N VAL A 427 5.71 9.14 8.58
CA VAL A 427 5.46 7.71 8.45
C VAL A 427 6.20 6.98 9.55
N SER A 428 5.58 5.97 10.12
CA SER A 428 6.22 5.08 11.10
C SER A 428 6.10 3.63 10.66
N PHE A 429 7.05 2.82 11.11
CA PHE A 429 6.99 1.37 10.96
C PHE A 429 7.55 0.69 12.22
N TYR A 430 7.13 -0.55 12.46
CA TYR A 430 7.75 -1.38 13.48
C TYR A 430 8.91 -2.17 12.88
N ILE A 431 10.05 -2.19 13.57
CA ILE A 431 11.02 -3.26 13.37
C ILE A 431 10.29 -4.57 13.66
N ALA A 432 10.42 -5.57 12.81
CA ALA A 432 9.87 -6.91 13.02
C ALA A 432 10.89 -7.75 13.80
N PRO A 433 10.77 -7.84 15.13
CA PRO A 433 11.78 -8.54 15.93
C PRO A 433 11.85 -10.03 15.56
N GLU A 434 10.75 -10.66 15.17
CA GLU A 434 10.74 -12.06 14.74
C GLU A 434 11.56 -12.27 13.46
N ALA A 435 11.64 -11.27 12.57
CA ALA A 435 12.39 -11.34 11.34
C ALA A 435 13.91 -11.25 11.57
N ILE A 436 14.34 -10.54 12.63
CA ILE A 436 15.76 -10.31 12.95
C ILE A 436 16.24 -11.03 14.21
N ALA A 437 15.35 -11.79 14.90
CA ALA A 437 15.70 -12.51 16.13
C ALA A 437 16.88 -13.45 15.92
N PRO A 438 17.93 -13.36 16.78
CA PRO A 438 19.07 -14.25 16.72
C PRO A 438 18.68 -15.68 17.11
N PHE A 439 19.37 -16.67 16.56
CA PHE A 439 19.28 -18.10 16.87
C PHE A 439 17.94 -18.78 16.53
N ILE A 440 16.90 -18.02 16.24
CA ILE A 440 15.59 -18.54 15.85
C ILE A 440 15.68 -19.05 14.39
N ASN A 441 15.10 -20.23 14.12
CA ASN A 441 15.15 -20.88 12.80
C ASN A 441 16.59 -21.04 12.25
N ARG A 442 17.56 -21.33 13.13
CA ARG A 442 18.98 -21.51 12.79
C ARG A 442 19.65 -20.26 12.18
N ARG A 443 19.18 -19.07 12.51
CA ARG A 443 19.78 -17.81 12.08
C ARG A 443 20.96 -17.45 12.97
N ASN A 444 21.96 -16.79 12.39
CA ASN A 444 23.01 -16.13 13.15
C ASN A 444 22.48 -14.83 13.77
N ALA A 445 23.18 -14.31 14.78
CA ALA A 445 22.88 -12.99 15.32
C ALA A 445 23.29 -11.90 14.31
N PRO A 446 22.39 -10.96 13.94
CA PRO A 446 22.81 -9.76 13.23
C PRO A 446 23.84 -8.96 14.05
N GLU A 447 24.73 -8.25 13.37
CA GLU A 447 25.81 -7.49 14.02
C GLU A 447 25.30 -6.50 15.06
N ILE A 448 24.20 -5.80 14.76
CA ILE A 448 23.57 -4.84 15.70
C ILE A 448 23.11 -5.53 16.99
N VAL A 449 22.54 -6.74 16.87
CA VAL A 449 22.12 -7.53 18.04
C VAL A 449 23.32 -8.03 18.83
N ALA A 450 24.39 -8.45 18.15
CA ALA A 450 25.59 -8.93 18.83
C ALA A 450 26.35 -7.81 19.56
N ARG A 451 26.29 -6.58 19.05
CA ARG A 451 26.98 -5.44 19.64
C ARG A 451 26.19 -4.77 20.76
N ASP A 452 24.87 -4.73 20.64
CA ASP A 452 23.96 -3.97 21.48
C ASP A 452 22.80 -4.83 21.96
N SER A 453 23.13 -5.82 22.81
CA SER A 453 22.16 -6.67 23.50
C SER A 453 22.40 -6.66 25.00
N TRP A 454 21.32 -6.74 25.75
CA TRP A 454 21.41 -6.89 27.19
C TRP A 454 22.07 -8.21 27.59
N SER A 455 22.96 -8.16 28.58
CA SER A 455 23.55 -9.33 29.22
C SER A 455 23.84 -9.07 30.69
N GLU A 456 24.06 -10.12 31.47
CA GLU A 456 24.41 -10.00 32.90
C GLU A 456 25.73 -9.26 33.14
N THR A 457 26.66 -9.33 32.18
CA THR A 457 27.94 -8.60 32.22
C THR A 457 27.82 -7.18 31.69
N HIS A 458 26.82 -6.89 30.90
CA HIS A 458 26.47 -5.57 30.37
C HIS A 458 24.97 -5.33 30.51
N PRO A 459 24.51 -4.96 31.73
CA PRO A 459 23.08 -4.85 32.03
C PRO A 459 22.52 -3.48 31.60
N ASP A 460 22.73 -3.09 30.33
CA ASP A 460 22.15 -1.88 29.77
C ASP A 460 20.65 -2.05 29.59
N VAL A 461 19.88 -1.32 30.36
CA VAL A 461 18.40 -1.36 30.34
C VAL A 461 17.79 -0.72 29.09
N HIS A 462 18.59 -0.08 28.25
CA HIS A 462 18.21 0.55 26.99
C HIS A 462 18.91 -0.09 25.78
N ALA A 463 19.60 -1.23 25.97
CA ALA A 463 20.22 -1.96 24.88
C ALA A 463 19.24 -2.21 23.74
N PHE A 464 19.65 -2.06 22.49
CA PHE A 464 18.79 -2.23 21.32
C PHE A 464 18.04 -3.57 21.35
N TRP A 465 18.73 -4.66 21.68
CA TRP A 465 18.13 -5.98 21.78
C TRP A 465 18.01 -6.39 23.26
N PRO A 466 16.82 -6.89 23.67
CA PRO A 466 16.65 -7.47 25.00
C PRO A 466 17.60 -8.67 25.21
N ARG A 467 17.50 -9.33 26.33
CA ARG A 467 18.31 -10.53 26.58
C ARG A 467 18.25 -11.54 25.43
N LEU A 468 19.37 -12.15 25.13
CA LEU A 468 19.46 -13.20 24.12
C LEU A 468 18.76 -14.48 24.60
N ALA A 469 18.06 -15.14 23.69
CA ALA A 469 17.40 -16.42 23.95
C ALA A 469 17.47 -17.31 22.69
N THR A 470 17.47 -18.62 22.90
CA THR A 470 17.43 -19.62 21.80
C THR A 470 16.01 -19.90 21.31
N TYR A 471 15.02 -19.27 21.93
CA TYR A 471 13.60 -19.33 21.58
C TYR A 471 13.04 -17.92 21.53
N GLN A 472 11.90 -17.77 20.88
CA GLN A 472 11.23 -16.49 20.80
C GLN A 472 10.58 -16.13 22.15
N VAL A 473 11.01 -15.02 22.74
CA VAL A 473 10.40 -14.48 23.96
C VAL A 473 9.20 -13.64 23.55
N SER A 474 8.00 -14.18 23.74
CA SER A 474 6.75 -13.53 23.29
C SER A 474 6.56 -12.12 23.86
N ASN A 475 7.04 -11.87 25.08
CA ASN A 475 7.03 -10.55 25.69
C ASN A 475 7.84 -9.52 24.86
N ASN A 476 9.00 -9.91 24.32
CA ASN A 476 9.93 -9.00 23.65
C ASN A 476 9.57 -8.68 22.21
N VAL A 477 8.62 -9.41 21.62
CA VAL A 477 8.23 -9.23 20.22
C VAL A 477 6.93 -8.45 20.05
N GLN A 478 6.38 -7.92 21.12
CA GLN A 478 5.15 -7.12 21.07
C GLN A 478 5.38 -5.82 20.31
N GLN A 479 4.38 -5.43 19.51
CA GLN A 479 4.36 -4.10 18.89
C GLN A 479 4.38 -3.04 20.00
N SER A 480 5.44 -2.25 20.04
CA SER A 480 5.67 -1.31 21.12
C SER A 480 6.55 -0.13 20.69
N SER A 481 6.62 0.87 21.55
CA SER A 481 7.55 2.00 21.35
C SER A 481 9.02 1.55 21.24
N TRP A 482 9.36 0.36 21.80
CA TRP A 482 10.69 -0.24 21.66
C TRP A 482 11.09 -0.49 20.21
N TRP A 483 10.14 -0.96 19.40
CA TRP A 483 10.36 -1.33 18.00
C TRP A 483 9.87 -0.30 17.00
N LEU A 484 9.10 0.71 17.44
CA LEU A 484 8.59 1.75 16.56
C LEU A 484 9.73 2.66 16.08
N ARG A 485 9.76 2.95 14.79
CA ARG A 485 10.75 3.84 14.17
C ARG A 485 10.06 4.82 13.23
N GLU A 486 10.63 6.01 13.12
CA GLU A 486 10.25 6.96 12.09
C GLU A 486 10.87 6.53 10.75
N GLY A 487 10.03 6.45 9.72
CA GLY A 487 10.39 5.98 8.39
C GLY A 487 10.65 7.11 7.38
N SER A 488 10.78 8.36 7.83
CA SER A 488 11.04 9.50 6.94
C SER A 488 12.43 9.40 6.30
N PHE A 489 12.49 9.69 5.00
CA PHE A 489 13.76 9.73 4.28
C PHE A 489 13.70 10.64 3.07
N VAL A 490 14.86 11.01 2.56
CA VAL A 490 15.10 11.54 1.21
C VAL A 490 16.17 10.71 0.52
N ARG A 491 15.92 10.36 -0.74
CA ARG A 491 16.79 9.49 -1.55
C ARG A 491 17.17 10.18 -2.84
N LEU A 492 18.44 10.14 -3.20
CA LEU A 492 18.86 10.42 -4.57
C LEU A 492 18.48 9.20 -5.44
N LYS A 493 17.31 9.35 -6.09
CA LYS A 493 16.67 8.28 -6.85
C LYS A 493 17.36 8.01 -8.16
N THR A 494 17.67 9.09 -8.90
CA THR A 494 18.39 9.01 -10.17
C THR A 494 19.42 10.13 -10.27
N LEU A 495 20.53 9.81 -10.91
CA LEU A 495 21.56 10.76 -11.34
C LEU A 495 22.00 10.33 -12.74
N GLU A 496 22.06 11.26 -13.67
CA GLU A 496 22.58 11.00 -15.01
C GLU A 496 23.50 12.14 -15.44
N LEU A 497 24.65 11.79 -15.97
CA LEU A 497 25.60 12.70 -16.57
C LEU A 497 25.86 12.24 -17.99
N GLY A 498 25.58 13.10 -18.97
CA GLY A 498 25.73 12.83 -20.39
C GLY A 498 26.73 13.78 -21.07
N TYR A 499 27.35 13.26 -22.11
CA TYR A 499 28.17 14.04 -23.03
C TYR A 499 27.77 13.70 -24.45
N THR A 500 27.34 14.70 -25.21
CA THR A 500 26.94 14.56 -26.60
C THR A 500 28.09 14.94 -27.54
N ILE A 501 28.60 13.98 -28.27
CA ILE A 501 29.58 14.20 -29.32
C ILE A 501 28.81 14.72 -30.54
N PRO A 502 29.13 15.93 -31.04
CA PRO A 502 28.46 16.47 -32.23
C PRO A 502 28.74 15.62 -33.46
N LYS A 503 28.06 15.95 -34.55
CA LYS A 503 28.13 15.27 -35.86
C LYS A 503 29.54 14.80 -36.23
N VAL A 504 29.65 13.52 -36.60
CA VAL A 504 30.89 12.91 -37.10
C VAL A 504 30.66 12.45 -38.55
N ASP A 505 31.01 13.30 -39.51
CA ASP A 505 30.74 13.06 -40.94
C ASP A 505 31.31 11.74 -41.47
N ARG A 506 32.50 11.32 -40.98
CA ARG A 506 33.14 10.06 -41.36
C ARG A 506 32.31 8.81 -41.03
N LEU A 507 31.49 8.86 -39.98
CA LEU A 507 30.67 7.74 -39.53
C LEU A 507 29.20 7.86 -39.95
N LYS A 508 28.86 8.90 -40.73
CA LYS A 508 27.47 9.24 -41.10
C LYS A 508 26.53 9.33 -39.90
N MET A 509 27.08 9.70 -38.73
CA MET A 509 26.32 9.88 -37.49
C MET A 509 25.94 11.36 -37.34
N SER A 510 24.67 11.59 -36.99
CA SER A 510 24.18 12.93 -36.67
C SER A 510 24.65 13.36 -35.27
N ASN A 511 24.71 12.46 -34.32
CA ASN A 511 25.34 12.64 -33.01
C ASN A 511 25.54 11.31 -32.29
N ALA A 512 26.42 11.30 -31.29
CA ALA A 512 26.56 10.20 -30.35
C ALA A 512 26.53 10.75 -28.93
N ARG A 513 25.79 10.12 -28.02
CA ARG A 513 25.75 10.49 -26.59
C ARG A 513 26.28 9.36 -25.76
N ILE A 514 27.30 9.65 -24.96
CA ILE A 514 27.80 8.75 -23.90
C ILE A 514 27.23 9.27 -22.58
N TYR A 515 26.68 8.38 -21.79
CA TYR A 515 26.14 8.77 -20.49
C TYR A 515 26.45 7.76 -19.41
N PHE A 516 26.56 8.27 -18.19
CA PHE A 516 26.59 7.50 -16.96
C PHE A 516 25.28 7.74 -16.21
N SER A 517 24.63 6.68 -15.77
CA SER A 517 23.45 6.80 -14.91
C SER A 517 23.57 5.96 -13.64
N GLY A 518 23.06 6.50 -12.54
CA GLY A 518 22.99 5.83 -11.26
C GLY A 518 21.59 5.89 -10.69
N GLU A 519 21.16 4.80 -10.06
CA GLU A 519 19.85 4.68 -9.41
C GLU A 519 20.01 4.31 -7.94
N ASN A 520 19.15 4.87 -7.07
CA ASN A 520 19.11 4.61 -5.63
C ASN A 520 20.47 4.83 -4.94
N LEU A 521 21.17 5.92 -5.28
CA LEU A 521 22.58 6.10 -4.93
C LEU A 521 22.82 6.24 -3.43
N PHE A 522 21.99 7.00 -2.75
CA PHE A 522 22.02 7.11 -1.29
C PHE A 522 20.67 7.57 -0.75
N SER A 523 20.43 7.30 0.53
CA SER A 523 19.29 7.82 1.29
C SER A 523 19.76 8.50 2.58
N ILE A 524 19.08 9.56 2.95
CA ILE A 524 19.25 10.28 4.20
C ILE A 524 17.99 10.05 5.04
N SER A 525 18.15 9.47 6.22
CA SER A 525 17.07 9.16 7.17
C SER A 525 17.58 9.25 8.59
N ALA A 526 16.70 9.48 9.55
CA ALA A 526 16.99 9.31 10.98
C ALA A 526 17.24 7.84 11.34
N PHE A 527 16.56 6.92 10.66
CA PHE A 527 16.76 5.47 10.80
C PHE A 527 18.06 5.03 10.12
N LYS A 528 18.96 4.33 10.86
CA LYS A 528 20.33 4.01 10.41
C LYS A 528 20.64 2.53 10.31
N LEU A 529 19.75 1.63 10.72
CA LEU A 529 20.05 0.19 10.74
C LEU A 529 20.08 -0.42 9.35
N TRP A 530 19.15 -0.04 8.50
CA TRP A 530 19.06 -0.44 7.09
C TRP A 530 18.27 0.61 6.29
N ASP A 531 18.02 0.31 5.04
CA ASP A 531 17.24 1.23 4.19
C ASP A 531 15.80 1.37 4.70
N PRO A 532 15.31 2.59 4.99
CA PRO A 532 13.99 2.80 5.57
C PRO A 532 12.82 2.29 4.69
N GLU A 533 12.98 2.20 3.37
CA GLU A 533 11.96 1.62 2.49
C GLU A 533 11.81 0.09 2.63
N MET A 534 12.75 -0.58 3.27
CA MET A 534 12.62 -2.00 3.64
C MET A 534 11.65 -2.21 4.82
N GLY A 535 11.27 -1.13 5.51
CA GLY A 535 10.39 -1.21 6.67
C GLY A 535 10.98 -2.05 7.80
N GLY A 536 10.15 -2.92 8.40
CA GLY A 536 10.52 -3.67 9.61
C GLY A 536 11.49 -4.85 9.40
N ASN A 537 11.67 -5.36 8.19
CA ASN A 537 12.51 -6.53 7.93
C ASN A 537 13.81 -6.17 7.22
N GLY A 538 14.83 -5.83 8.00
CA GLY A 538 16.18 -5.52 7.49
C GLY A 538 16.94 -6.69 6.87
N LEU A 539 16.45 -7.93 7.03
CA LEU A 539 17.04 -9.13 6.41
C LEU A 539 16.36 -9.52 5.08
N ALA A 540 15.39 -8.73 4.61
CA ALA A 540 14.80 -8.88 3.29
C ALA A 540 15.81 -8.50 2.19
N TYR A 541 15.45 -8.78 0.94
CA TYR A 541 16.30 -8.41 -0.20
C TYR A 541 16.52 -6.88 -0.25
N PRO A 542 17.78 -6.41 -0.22
CA PRO A 542 18.06 -4.98 -0.11
C PRO A 542 17.73 -4.21 -1.39
N ILE A 543 17.46 -2.92 -1.23
CA ILE A 543 17.29 -2.01 -2.37
C ILE A 543 18.62 -1.81 -3.07
N ASN A 544 18.68 -2.23 -4.33
CA ASN A 544 19.92 -2.21 -5.10
C ASN A 544 20.27 -0.81 -5.57
N ARG A 545 21.55 -0.48 -5.50
CA ARG A 545 22.15 0.61 -6.27
C ARG A 545 22.50 0.08 -7.65
N ARG A 546 22.14 0.83 -8.67
CA ARG A 546 22.47 0.47 -10.06
C ARG A 546 23.33 1.56 -10.68
N PHE A 547 24.33 1.12 -11.44
CA PHE A 547 25.18 2.02 -12.21
C PHE A 547 25.22 1.50 -13.63
N ASN A 548 24.97 2.37 -14.60
CA ASN A 548 24.99 2.04 -16.01
C ASN A 548 25.86 3.04 -16.77
N ILE A 549 26.54 2.54 -17.78
CA ILE A 549 27.18 3.36 -18.80
C ILE A 549 26.48 3.02 -20.12
N GLY A 550 26.00 4.03 -20.82
CA GLY A 550 25.28 3.85 -22.06
C GLY A 550 25.89 4.68 -23.19
N LEU A 551 25.71 4.16 -24.41
CA LEU A 551 26.06 4.81 -25.64
C LEU A 551 24.82 4.86 -26.55
N GLN A 552 24.41 6.04 -26.94
CA GLN A 552 23.33 6.27 -27.89
C GLN A 552 23.90 6.84 -29.18
N LEU A 553 23.65 6.17 -30.30
CA LEU A 553 24.10 6.59 -31.60
C LEU A 553 22.88 6.99 -32.45
N ASN A 554 22.92 8.18 -33.04
CA ASN A 554 21.90 8.67 -33.97
C ASN A 554 22.56 8.85 -35.36
N PHE A 555 22.01 8.20 -36.35
CA PHE A 555 22.50 8.19 -37.74
C PHE A 555 21.71 9.14 -38.64
#